data_0f531d6a19efdaab4abc354645775234
#
_entry.id   0f531d6a19efdaab4abc354645775234
#
_cell.length_a   1.000
_cell.length_b   1.000
_cell.length_c   1.000
_cell.angle_alpha   90.00
_cell.angle_beta   90.00
_cell.angle_gamma   90.00
#
_symmetry.space_group_name_H-M   'P 1'
#
loop_
_entity.id
_entity.type
_entity.pdbx_description
1 polymer ?
#
loop_
_entity_poly.entity_id
_entity_poly.type
_entity_poly.pdbx_seq_one_letter_code
_entity_poly.pdbx_strand_id
1 'polypeptide(L)'
;LKNMDKVASITLTGSSGLFENSLGDGYPNKENYDYIRKKTEYTFYDPTVASKELVDEIFNTVNDRAKAIRVIALAKSALRHNLRKELNKIDIPANIIWGGNDNITPLFVGEEFQKLIPNAKLSVIDKCGHAAMMEHPERFNALLDQFLTDLNVKNLE
;
A
#
# COMPACT_ATOMS: atom_id res chain seq x y z
N LEU A 1 -11.08 3.64 12.24
CA LEU A 1 -11.21 3.95 13.68
C LEU A 1 -12.58 4.51 14.10
N LYS A 2 -13.33 5.15 13.20
CA LYS A 2 -14.63 5.76 13.55
C LYS A 2 -15.80 4.76 13.64
N ASN A 3 -15.68 3.57 13.07
CA ASN A 3 -16.74 2.55 12.99
C ASN A 3 -16.14 1.14 13.16
N MET A 4 -15.32 0.95 14.18
CA MET A 4 -14.65 -0.33 14.45
C MET A 4 -15.65 -1.46 14.73
N ASP A 5 -16.79 -1.13 15.31
CA ASP A 5 -17.95 -2.02 15.55
C ASP A 5 -18.54 -2.65 14.28
N LYS A 6 -18.22 -2.11 13.10
CA LYS A 6 -18.69 -2.58 11.79
C LYS A 6 -17.63 -3.31 10.98
N VAL A 7 -16.42 -3.47 11.52
CA VAL A 7 -15.26 -4.03 10.81
C VAL A 7 -14.79 -5.27 11.55
N ALA A 8 -14.84 -6.42 10.89
CA ALA A 8 -14.42 -7.69 11.47
C ALA A 8 -12.89 -7.87 11.47
N SER A 9 -12.23 -7.34 10.45
CA SER A 9 -10.76 -7.38 10.31
C SER A 9 -10.27 -6.34 9.31
N ILE A 10 -8.97 -6.09 9.28
CA ILE A 10 -8.33 -5.22 8.28
C ILE A 10 -7.15 -5.93 7.62
N THR A 11 -6.91 -5.62 6.35
CA THR A 11 -5.65 -5.98 5.67
C THR A 11 -4.97 -4.71 5.19
N LEU A 12 -3.70 -4.54 5.54
CA LEU A 12 -2.85 -3.41 5.15
C LEU A 12 -1.77 -3.90 4.20
N THR A 13 -1.55 -3.17 3.10
CA THR A 13 -0.48 -3.43 2.15
C THR A 13 0.03 -2.13 1.58
N GLY A 14 1.35 -1.90 1.61
CA GLY A 14 1.94 -0.65 1.14
C GLY A 14 1.24 0.60 1.69
N SER A 15 0.79 0.57 2.95
CA SER A 15 -0.17 1.55 3.46
C SER A 15 0.50 2.83 3.93
N SER A 16 -0.11 3.96 3.57
CA SER A 16 0.17 5.28 4.12
C SER A 16 -0.24 5.40 5.59
N GLY A 17 0.19 6.45 6.25
CA GLY A 17 -0.26 6.83 7.60
C GLY A 17 0.82 6.81 8.68
N LEU A 18 2.01 6.32 8.37
CA LEU A 18 3.20 6.42 9.23
C LEU A 18 4.33 7.15 8.52
N PHE A 19 4.81 6.61 7.41
CA PHE A 19 5.90 7.16 6.62
C PHE A 19 5.75 6.73 5.16
N GLU A 20 6.10 7.62 4.25
CA GLU A 20 6.22 7.36 2.82
C GLU A 20 7.44 8.11 2.28
N ASN A 21 8.19 7.49 1.38
CA ASN A 21 9.18 8.21 0.60
C ASN A 21 8.46 9.15 -0.37
N SER A 22 8.93 10.38 -0.47
CA SER A 22 8.45 11.25 -1.53
C SER A 22 8.82 10.62 -2.88
N LEU A 23 7.91 10.70 -3.85
CA LEU A 23 8.16 10.23 -5.23
C LEU A 23 9.21 11.07 -5.98
N GLY A 24 10.06 11.81 -5.26
CA GLY A 24 11.20 12.62 -5.74
C GLY A 24 11.07 14.09 -5.41
N ASP A 25 12.22 14.77 -5.41
CA ASP A 25 12.33 16.20 -5.18
C ASP A 25 11.90 16.96 -6.43
N GLY A 26 10.76 17.64 -6.37
CA GLY A 26 10.31 18.54 -7.42
C GLY A 26 8.89 18.25 -7.93
N TYR A 27 8.40 19.19 -8.73
CA TYR A 27 7.11 19.04 -9.41
C TYR A 27 7.21 17.89 -10.43
N PRO A 28 6.32 16.91 -10.39
CA PRO A 28 6.33 15.81 -11.33
C PRO A 28 6.18 16.38 -12.76
N ASN A 29 7.14 16.10 -13.62
CA ASN A 29 7.07 16.44 -15.04
C ASN A 29 6.07 15.49 -15.72
N LYS A 30 4.78 15.72 -15.46
CA LYS A 30 3.67 14.86 -15.88
C LYS A 30 3.49 14.78 -17.40
N GLU A 31 4.05 15.76 -18.15
CA GLU A 31 4.00 15.80 -19.62
C GLU A 31 5.10 14.92 -20.24
N ASN A 32 6.08 14.50 -19.45
CA ASN A 32 7.13 13.62 -19.91
C ASN A 32 6.76 12.14 -19.66
N TYR A 33 6.44 11.44 -20.72
CA TYR A 33 6.07 10.03 -20.69
C TYR A 33 7.14 9.13 -20.05
N ASP A 34 8.43 9.35 -20.41
CA ASP A 34 9.53 8.56 -19.83
C ASP A 34 9.72 8.79 -18.34
N TYR A 35 9.44 10.01 -17.87
CA TYR A 35 9.42 10.29 -16.43
C TYR A 35 8.32 9.49 -15.73
N ILE A 36 7.10 9.49 -16.28
CA ILE A 36 5.98 8.72 -15.73
C ILE A 36 6.29 7.22 -15.75
N ARG A 37 6.82 6.71 -16.86
CA ARG A 37 7.25 5.31 -16.98
C ARG A 37 8.23 4.93 -15.86
N LYS A 38 9.31 5.68 -15.67
CA LYS A 38 10.32 5.43 -14.62
C LYS A 38 9.71 5.48 -13.20
N LYS A 39 8.76 6.38 -12.95
CA LYS A 39 8.07 6.46 -11.65
C LYS A 39 7.13 5.27 -11.44
N THR A 40 6.49 4.79 -12.49
CA THR A 40 5.67 3.57 -12.44
C THR A 40 6.55 2.34 -12.19
N GLU A 41 7.65 2.19 -12.93
CA GLU A 41 8.64 1.13 -12.74
C GLU A 41 9.21 1.10 -11.30
N TYR A 42 9.45 2.27 -10.71
CA TYR A 42 9.97 2.40 -9.33
C TYR A 42 9.02 1.87 -8.24
N THR A 43 7.75 1.72 -8.56
CA THR A 43 6.74 1.16 -7.66
C THR A 43 6.94 -0.34 -7.44
N PHE A 44 7.56 -1.03 -8.40
CA PHE A 44 7.77 -2.48 -8.42
C PHE A 44 9.23 -2.85 -8.15
N TYR A 45 9.46 -4.06 -7.67
CA TYR A 45 10.79 -4.67 -7.64
C TYR A 45 11.21 -5.10 -9.04
N ASP A 46 10.30 -5.76 -9.78
CA ASP A 46 10.47 -6.08 -11.19
C ASP A 46 9.85 -4.96 -12.05
N PRO A 47 10.66 -4.12 -12.72
CA PRO A 47 10.16 -3.02 -13.52
C PRO A 47 9.30 -3.48 -14.71
N THR A 48 9.37 -4.74 -15.12
CA THR A 48 8.57 -5.28 -16.24
C THR A 48 7.08 -5.40 -15.91
N VAL A 49 6.73 -5.41 -14.62
CA VAL A 49 5.33 -5.37 -14.15
C VAL A 49 4.66 -4.05 -14.53
N ALA A 50 5.43 -2.99 -14.67
CA ALA A 50 4.94 -1.71 -15.20
C ALA A 50 4.70 -1.80 -16.72
N SER A 51 3.66 -2.54 -17.11
CA SER A 51 3.31 -2.72 -18.52
C SER A 51 3.05 -1.38 -19.22
N LYS A 52 3.13 -1.38 -20.57
CA LYS A 52 2.85 -0.19 -21.36
C LYS A 52 1.43 0.34 -21.08
N GLU A 53 0.47 -0.55 -20.95
CA GLU A 53 -0.94 -0.23 -20.70
C GLU A 53 -1.10 0.48 -19.34
N LEU A 54 -0.41 -0.02 -18.29
CA LEU A 54 -0.41 0.61 -16.97
C LEU A 54 0.22 2.01 -17.02
N VAL A 55 1.36 2.14 -17.70
CA VAL A 55 2.03 3.44 -17.87
C VAL A 55 1.15 4.42 -18.63
N ASP A 56 0.48 3.97 -19.71
CA ASP A 56 -0.44 4.78 -20.51
C ASP A 56 -1.63 5.25 -19.65
N GLU A 57 -2.20 4.38 -18.82
CA GLU A 57 -3.29 4.73 -17.91
C GLU A 57 -2.89 5.79 -16.89
N ILE A 58 -1.70 5.62 -16.26
CA ILE A 58 -1.16 6.58 -15.30
C ILE A 58 -0.88 7.90 -16.00
N PHE A 59 -0.24 7.89 -17.19
CA PHE A 59 0.06 9.07 -17.97
C PHE A 59 -1.22 9.85 -18.30
N ASN A 60 -2.27 9.18 -18.76
CA ASN A 60 -3.55 9.79 -19.05
C ASN A 60 -4.22 10.35 -17.78
N THR A 61 -4.10 9.62 -16.67
CA THR A 61 -4.69 10.04 -15.38
C THR A 61 -4.03 11.30 -14.83
N VAL A 62 -2.70 11.40 -14.85
CA VAL A 62 -1.99 12.57 -14.32
C VAL A 62 -2.08 13.79 -15.24
N ASN A 63 -2.39 13.58 -16.52
CA ASN A 63 -2.61 14.64 -17.50
C ASN A 63 -4.07 15.09 -17.60
N ASP A 64 -5.02 14.32 -17.08
CA ASP A 64 -6.39 14.79 -16.86
C ASP A 64 -6.42 15.74 -15.65
N ARG A 65 -6.80 17.00 -15.90
CA ARG A 65 -6.81 18.03 -14.86
C ARG A 65 -7.67 17.68 -13.64
N ALA A 66 -8.84 17.12 -13.85
CA ALA A 66 -9.77 16.79 -12.76
C ALA A 66 -9.26 15.62 -11.93
N LYS A 67 -8.71 14.58 -12.58
CA LYS A 67 -8.11 13.43 -11.92
C LYS A 67 -6.83 13.83 -11.17
N ALA A 68 -5.95 14.61 -11.78
CA ALA A 68 -4.71 15.09 -11.18
C ALA A 68 -4.97 15.89 -9.88
N ILE A 69 -5.97 16.77 -9.85
CA ILE A 69 -6.34 17.50 -8.63
C ILE A 69 -6.75 16.54 -7.50
N ARG A 70 -7.51 15.48 -7.81
CA ARG A 70 -7.94 14.48 -6.83
C ARG A 70 -6.75 13.67 -6.30
N VAL A 71 -5.85 13.23 -7.18
CA VAL A 71 -4.62 12.50 -6.81
C VAL A 71 -3.75 13.34 -5.88
N ILE A 72 -3.53 14.62 -6.23
CA ILE A 72 -2.75 15.55 -5.38
C ILE A 72 -3.43 15.76 -4.02
N ALA A 73 -4.75 15.90 -4.00
CA ALA A 73 -5.50 16.07 -2.74
C ALA A 73 -5.38 14.83 -1.84
N LEU A 74 -5.45 13.62 -2.42
CA LEU A 74 -5.26 12.35 -1.70
C LEU A 74 -3.83 12.24 -1.15
N ALA A 75 -2.81 12.50 -1.97
CA ALA A 75 -1.41 12.46 -1.54
C ALA A 75 -1.14 13.45 -0.39
N LYS A 76 -1.62 14.69 -0.51
CA LYS A 76 -1.52 15.69 0.56
C LYS A 76 -2.26 15.27 1.83
N SER A 77 -3.39 14.57 1.69
CA SER A 77 -4.14 14.03 2.83
C SER A 77 -3.35 12.93 3.53
N ALA A 78 -2.79 11.98 2.78
CA ALA A 78 -1.96 10.90 3.30
C ALA A 78 -0.78 11.43 4.13
N LEU A 79 -0.03 12.40 3.57
CA LEU A 79 1.11 13.04 4.27
C LEU A 79 0.74 13.78 5.56
N ARG A 80 -0.50 14.30 5.66
CA ARG A 80 -0.97 15.05 6.86
C ARG A 80 -1.46 14.14 7.99
N HIS A 81 -1.91 12.94 7.67
CA HIS A 81 -2.56 12.05 8.62
C HIS A 81 -1.59 10.99 9.13
N ASN A 82 -0.72 11.37 10.07
CA ASN A 82 0.07 10.39 10.80
C ASN A 82 -0.81 9.71 11.86
N LEU A 83 -0.98 8.39 11.73
CA LEU A 83 -1.87 7.58 12.55
C LEU A 83 -1.18 6.93 13.76
N ARG A 84 0.12 7.16 13.98
CA ARG A 84 0.94 6.51 15.02
C ARG A 84 0.25 6.43 16.39
N LYS A 85 -0.39 7.52 16.80
CA LYS A 85 -1.05 7.62 18.11
C LYS A 85 -2.42 6.94 18.17
N GLU A 86 -2.94 6.49 17.04
CA GLU A 86 -4.28 5.94 16.92
C GLU A 86 -4.28 4.43 16.64
N LEU A 87 -3.16 3.87 16.14
CA LEU A 87 -3.07 2.48 15.70
C LEU A 87 -3.26 1.48 16.84
N ASN A 88 -2.86 1.83 18.06
CA ASN A 88 -3.06 1.00 19.25
C ASN A 88 -4.53 0.83 19.66
N LYS A 89 -5.43 1.61 19.07
CA LYS A 89 -6.89 1.49 19.28
C LYS A 89 -7.54 0.47 18.34
N ILE A 90 -6.76 -0.10 17.40
CA ILE A 90 -7.23 -1.16 16.51
C ILE A 90 -7.11 -2.47 17.27
N ASP A 91 -8.23 -2.93 17.84
CA ASP A 91 -8.35 -4.15 18.64
C ASP A 91 -8.83 -5.36 17.85
N ILE A 92 -9.26 -5.15 16.60
CA ILE A 92 -9.65 -6.21 15.66
C ILE A 92 -8.42 -6.87 15.01
N PRO A 93 -8.56 -8.12 14.49
CA PRO A 93 -7.51 -8.78 13.76
C PRO A 93 -7.01 -7.96 12.57
N ALA A 94 -5.69 -7.82 12.44
CA ALA A 94 -5.05 -7.08 11.35
C ALA A 94 -4.03 -7.96 10.62
N ASN A 95 -4.20 -8.07 9.31
CA ASN A 95 -3.23 -8.70 8.42
C ASN A 95 -2.39 -7.62 7.74
N ILE A 96 -1.08 -7.79 7.73
CA ILE A 96 -0.15 -6.87 7.07
C ILE A 96 0.63 -7.68 6.05
N ILE A 97 0.45 -7.38 4.76
CA ILE A 97 1.19 -8.01 3.66
C ILE A 97 2.06 -6.94 3.01
N TRP A 98 3.38 -7.15 3.01
CA TRP A 98 4.32 -6.09 2.60
C TRP A 98 5.37 -6.61 1.64
N GLY A 99 5.74 -5.78 0.66
CA GLY A 99 6.88 -6.05 -0.20
C GLY A 99 8.20 -5.80 0.53
N GLY A 100 9.11 -6.77 0.47
CA GLY A 100 10.43 -6.65 1.11
C GLY A 100 11.31 -5.57 0.51
N ASN A 101 11.03 -5.17 -0.73
CA ASN A 101 11.77 -4.16 -1.50
C ASN A 101 10.90 -2.95 -1.85
N ASP A 102 9.91 -2.64 -1.01
CA ASP A 102 9.04 -1.49 -1.22
C ASP A 102 9.81 -0.17 -1.10
N ASN A 103 9.90 0.56 -2.20
CA ASN A 103 10.61 1.84 -2.28
C ASN A 103 9.74 3.04 -1.86
N ILE A 104 8.41 2.86 -1.81
CA ILE A 104 7.44 3.92 -1.48
C ILE A 104 7.20 3.97 0.03
N THR A 105 6.79 2.83 0.58
CA THR A 105 6.65 2.61 2.02
C THR A 105 7.58 1.47 2.44
N PRO A 106 8.86 1.75 2.77
CA PRO A 106 9.85 0.73 3.04
C PRO A 106 9.41 -0.27 4.11
N LEU A 107 9.96 -1.48 4.10
CA LEU A 107 9.56 -2.60 4.97
C LEU A 107 9.45 -2.21 6.46
N PHE A 108 10.33 -1.33 6.95
CA PHE A 108 10.26 -0.88 8.35
C PHE A 108 8.91 -0.21 8.69
N VAL A 109 8.17 0.30 7.69
CA VAL A 109 6.83 0.88 7.91
C VAL A 109 5.82 -0.23 8.20
N GLY A 110 5.89 -1.35 7.48
CA GLY A 110 5.08 -2.55 7.76
C GLY A 110 5.38 -3.13 9.15
N GLU A 111 6.66 -3.19 9.52
CA GLU A 111 7.10 -3.62 10.85
C GLU A 111 6.59 -2.67 11.96
N GLU A 112 6.56 -1.37 11.69
CA GLU A 112 6.03 -0.39 12.64
C GLU A 112 4.51 -0.52 12.78
N PHE A 113 3.76 -0.79 11.70
CA PHE A 113 2.34 -1.11 11.79
C PHE A 113 2.10 -2.36 12.65
N GLN A 114 2.87 -3.43 12.45
CA GLN A 114 2.79 -4.64 13.27
C GLN A 114 3.04 -4.35 14.75
N LYS A 115 4.02 -3.53 15.06
CA LYS A 115 4.35 -3.16 16.44
C LYS A 115 3.28 -2.31 17.12
N LEU A 116 2.60 -1.45 16.36
CA LEU A 116 1.64 -0.49 16.91
C LEU A 116 0.21 -1.03 16.98
N ILE A 117 -0.14 -2.03 16.17
CA ILE A 117 -1.48 -2.65 16.17
C ILE A 117 -1.42 -3.95 16.97
N PRO A 118 -2.14 -4.07 18.11
CA PRO A 118 -2.00 -5.19 19.04
C PRO A 118 -2.22 -6.58 18.44
N ASN A 119 -3.18 -6.72 17.51
CA ASN A 119 -3.57 -7.99 16.90
C ASN A 119 -3.10 -8.11 15.44
N ALA A 120 -1.94 -7.50 15.11
CA ALA A 120 -1.41 -7.52 13.76
C ALA A 120 -0.43 -8.68 13.52
N LYS A 121 -0.53 -9.26 12.32
CA LYS A 121 0.41 -10.25 11.80
C LYS A 121 1.01 -9.73 10.50
N LEU A 122 2.36 -9.65 10.42
CA LEU A 122 3.10 -9.23 9.24
C LEU A 122 3.55 -10.45 8.44
N SER A 123 3.29 -10.42 7.14
CA SER A 123 3.85 -11.33 6.14
C SER A 123 4.62 -10.52 5.10
N VAL A 124 5.87 -10.87 4.87
CA VAL A 124 6.75 -10.20 3.90
C VAL A 124 6.86 -11.05 2.64
N ILE A 125 6.78 -10.42 1.48
CA ILE A 125 7.00 -11.04 0.18
C ILE A 125 8.36 -10.55 -0.33
N ASP A 126 9.32 -11.47 -0.46
CA ASP A 126 10.65 -11.16 -0.99
C ASP A 126 10.59 -10.80 -2.47
N LYS A 127 11.54 -9.96 -2.92
CA LYS A 127 11.62 -9.48 -4.31
C LYS A 127 10.31 -8.89 -4.79
N CYS A 128 9.70 -8.08 -3.95
CA CYS A 128 8.41 -7.45 -4.15
C CYS A 128 8.47 -5.98 -3.76
N GLY A 129 7.95 -5.12 -4.61
CA GLY A 129 7.83 -3.68 -4.37
C GLY A 129 6.54 -3.31 -3.65
N HIS A 130 6.05 -2.10 -3.95
CA HIS A 130 4.91 -1.48 -3.25
C HIS A 130 3.56 -2.14 -3.55
N ALA A 131 3.35 -2.62 -4.76
CA ALA A 131 2.08 -3.18 -5.20
C ALA A 131 2.10 -4.72 -5.20
N ALA A 132 2.23 -5.32 -4.03
CA ALA A 132 2.38 -6.76 -3.84
C ALA A 132 1.28 -7.60 -4.51
N MET A 133 0.04 -7.09 -4.55
CA MET A 133 -1.09 -7.75 -5.22
C MET A 133 -0.96 -7.77 -6.75
N MET A 134 -0.18 -6.88 -7.34
CA MET A 134 0.08 -6.82 -8.78
C MET A 134 1.33 -7.62 -9.15
N GLU A 135 2.36 -7.57 -8.32
CA GLU A 135 3.67 -8.16 -8.59
C GLU A 135 3.72 -9.66 -8.27
N HIS A 136 3.06 -10.07 -7.18
CA HIS A 136 2.98 -11.46 -6.72
C HIS A 136 1.54 -11.86 -6.34
N PRO A 137 0.57 -11.83 -7.30
CA PRO A 137 -0.85 -12.01 -7.00
C PRO A 137 -1.15 -13.36 -6.34
N GLU A 138 -0.52 -14.44 -6.77
CA GLU A 138 -0.73 -15.79 -6.20
C GLU A 138 -0.30 -15.83 -4.73
N ARG A 139 0.88 -15.29 -4.42
CA ARG A 139 1.41 -15.28 -3.06
C ARG A 139 0.60 -14.34 -2.16
N PHE A 140 0.23 -13.17 -2.69
CA PHE A 140 -0.61 -12.21 -1.98
C PHE A 140 -1.97 -12.83 -1.63
N ASN A 141 -2.64 -13.43 -2.61
CA ASN A 141 -3.94 -14.06 -2.43
C ASN A 141 -3.87 -15.24 -1.45
N ALA A 142 -2.83 -16.07 -1.50
CA ALA A 142 -2.64 -17.19 -0.56
C ALA A 142 -2.50 -16.69 0.90
N LEU A 143 -1.77 -15.60 1.13
CA LEU A 143 -1.62 -15.00 2.46
C LEU A 143 -2.93 -14.39 2.97
N LEU A 144 -3.68 -13.76 2.08
CA LEU A 144 -4.99 -13.19 2.40
C LEU A 144 -6.00 -14.29 2.72
N ASP A 145 -6.07 -15.34 1.89
CA ASP A 145 -6.98 -16.48 2.07
C ASP A 145 -6.71 -17.23 3.37
N GLN A 146 -5.45 -17.48 3.69
CA GLN A 146 -5.05 -18.07 4.97
C GLN A 146 -5.54 -17.22 6.15
N PHE A 147 -5.35 -15.90 6.10
CA PHE A 147 -5.81 -15.00 7.15
C PHE A 147 -7.34 -15.05 7.33
N LEU A 148 -8.09 -15.01 6.23
CA LEU A 148 -9.55 -15.05 6.27
C LEU A 148 -10.07 -16.41 6.77
N THR A 149 -9.40 -17.50 6.42
CA THR A 149 -9.71 -18.86 6.92
C THR A 149 -9.48 -18.95 8.43
N ASP A 150 -8.34 -18.45 8.91
CA ASP A 150 -8.00 -18.44 10.35
C ASP A 150 -9.04 -17.63 11.18
N LEU A 151 -9.60 -16.56 10.60
CA LEU A 151 -10.65 -15.76 11.24
C LEU A 151 -11.96 -16.53 11.34
N ASN A 152 -12.36 -17.24 10.29
CA ASN A 152 -13.62 -18.00 10.28
C ASN A 152 -13.61 -19.14 11.31
N VAL A 153 -12.47 -19.81 11.46
CA VAL A 153 -12.31 -20.87 12.48
C VAL A 153 -12.48 -20.30 13.90
N LYS A 154 -11.88 -19.14 14.19
CA LYS A 154 -11.98 -18.50 15.53
C LYS A 154 -13.39 -17.99 15.88
N ASN A 155 -14.21 -17.72 14.87
CA ASN A 155 -15.60 -17.28 15.09
C ASN A 155 -16.58 -18.43 15.25
N LEU A 156 -16.14 -19.69 15.13
CA LEU A 156 -16.92 -20.92 15.30
C LEU A 156 -16.65 -21.61 16.65
N GLU A 157 -15.66 -21.14 17.41
CA GLU A 157 -15.35 -21.55 18.79
C GLU A 157 -15.95 -20.54 19.80
#